data_1fa1635f2fe218bc7a3c580cac9dde09
#
_entry.id   1fa1635f2fe218bc7a3c580cac9dde09
#
_cell.length_a   1.000
_cell.length_b   1.000
_cell.length_c   1.000
_cell.angle_alpha   90.00
_cell.angle_beta   90.00
_cell.angle_gamma   90.00
#
_symmetry.space_group_name_H-M   'P 1'
#
loop_
_entity.id
_entity.type
_entity.pdbx_description
1 polymer ?
#
loop_
_entity_poly.entity_id
_entity_poly.type
_entity_poly.pdbx_seq_one_letter_code
_entity_poly.pdbx_strand_id
1 'polypeptide(L)'
;MINRLPKPPQGSGYHVFLDNLFVSTRFVEYARSQGIGITGTCRERGGINKKLLKLKKEDRRDVIPWGESYSIPTPSGKVCHIGWKDQAFVLMMSSVLSAEEEVVRLRKRPKETSSKAKTSRVPFGEEPVKELSIPVITDEYNHHMGAVDEFDHLTAQNPGLRPCRRGGSQALEHWLLRTVLVNCYLLALCSDVPEPWQVSFRSQ
;
A
#
# COMPACT_ATOMS: atom_id res chain seq x y z
N MET A 1 -4.38 -1.15 -18.60
CA MET A 1 -3.19 -0.48 -18.00
C MET A 1 -2.07 -1.47 -17.74
N ILE A 2 -2.27 -2.53 -16.96
CA ILE A 2 -1.26 -3.58 -16.66
C ILE A 2 -0.61 -4.15 -17.92
N ASN A 3 -1.36 -4.43 -18.97
CA ASN A 3 -0.84 -4.98 -20.24
C ASN A 3 0.04 -4.01 -21.05
N ARG A 4 0.24 -2.78 -20.57
CA ARG A 4 1.11 -1.77 -21.19
C ARG A 4 2.42 -1.55 -20.43
N LEU A 5 2.62 -2.27 -19.32
CA LEU A 5 3.91 -2.27 -18.65
C LEU A 5 4.97 -2.87 -19.58
N PRO A 6 6.20 -2.33 -19.58
CA PRO A 6 7.34 -2.95 -20.28
C PRO A 6 7.46 -4.41 -19.85
N LYS A 7 7.98 -5.27 -20.73
CA LYS A 7 8.27 -6.64 -20.34
C LYS A 7 9.38 -6.63 -19.28
N PRO A 8 9.20 -7.30 -18.14
CA PRO A 8 10.27 -7.41 -17.17
C PRO A 8 11.46 -8.18 -17.75
N PRO A 9 12.67 -7.98 -17.24
CA PRO A 9 13.82 -8.79 -17.59
C PRO A 9 13.52 -10.29 -17.44
N GLN A 10 14.21 -11.13 -18.24
CA GLN A 10 14.00 -12.57 -18.20
C GLN A 10 14.27 -13.14 -16.81
N GLY A 11 13.33 -13.92 -16.26
CA GLY A 11 13.43 -14.48 -14.91
C GLY A 11 12.94 -13.56 -13.78
N SER A 12 12.50 -12.34 -14.10
CA SER A 12 11.86 -11.40 -13.14
C SER A 12 10.38 -11.19 -13.46
N GLY A 13 9.65 -10.65 -12.50
CA GLY A 13 8.23 -10.31 -12.62
C GLY A 13 7.92 -8.97 -11.96
N TYR A 14 6.76 -8.41 -12.25
CA TYR A 14 6.26 -7.26 -11.52
C TYR A 14 5.53 -7.70 -10.26
N HIS A 15 5.78 -6.99 -9.16
CA HIS A 15 4.95 -7.01 -7.97
C HIS A 15 4.39 -5.60 -7.78
N VAL A 16 3.07 -5.46 -7.82
CA VAL A 16 2.38 -4.16 -7.78
C VAL A 16 1.56 -4.07 -6.51
N PHE A 17 1.74 -2.96 -5.79
CA PHE A 17 1.00 -2.64 -4.58
C PHE A 17 -0.16 -1.68 -4.93
N LEU A 18 -1.36 -2.00 -4.45
CA LEU A 18 -2.57 -1.29 -4.85
C LEU A 18 -3.44 -0.90 -3.65
N ASP A 19 -4.05 0.27 -3.75
CA ASP A 19 -5.09 0.69 -2.79
C ASP A 19 -6.38 -0.13 -2.95
N ASN A 20 -7.17 -0.12 -1.90
CA ASN A 20 -8.42 -0.85 -1.75
C ASN A 20 -9.46 -0.58 -2.85
N LEU A 21 -9.35 0.54 -3.57
CA LEU A 21 -10.23 0.89 -4.69
C LEU A 21 -10.06 -0.06 -5.88
N PHE A 22 -8.85 -0.56 -6.08
CA PHE A 22 -8.46 -1.31 -7.28
C PHE A 22 -8.35 -2.82 -7.05
N VAL A 23 -8.41 -3.27 -5.79
CA VAL A 23 -8.19 -4.68 -5.42
C VAL A 23 -9.51 -5.44 -5.38
N SER A 24 -9.58 -6.52 -6.17
CA SER A 24 -10.63 -7.53 -6.11
C SER A 24 -10.07 -8.90 -6.45
N THR A 25 -10.66 -9.97 -5.90
CA THR A 25 -10.20 -11.35 -6.16
C THR A 25 -10.06 -11.64 -7.65
N ARG A 26 -11.09 -11.29 -8.44
CA ARG A 26 -11.08 -11.49 -9.90
C ARG A 26 -9.93 -10.78 -10.59
N PHE A 27 -9.64 -9.55 -10.19
CA PHE A 27 -8.54 -8.78 -10.77
C PHE A 27 -7.18 -9.35 -10.38
N VAL A 28 -6.99 -9.72 -9.12
CA VAL A 28 -5.73 -10.31 -8.62
C VAL A 28 -5.45 -11.66 -9.29
N GLU A 29 -6.46 -12.52 -9.47
CA GLU A 29 -6.34 -13.77 -10.21
C GLU A 29 -5.97 -13.55 -11.68
N TYR A 30 -6.61 -12.56 -12.32
CA TYR A 30 -6.29 -12.17 -13.70
C TYR A 30 -4.84 -11.67 -13.81
N ALA A 31 -4.40 -10.76 -12.95
CA ALA A 31 -3.02 -10.26 -12.96
C ALA A 31 -2.01 -11.39 -12.76
N ARG A 32 -2.28 -12.30 -11.82
CA ARG A 32 -1.46 -13.50 -11.62
C ARG A 32 -1.35 -14.37 -12.87
N SER A 33 -2.44 -14.51 -13.62
CA SER A 33 -2.40 -15.26 -14.89
C SER A 33 -1.56 -14.58 -15.98
N GLN A 34 -1.31 -13.27 -15.84
CA GLN A 34 -0.42 -12.49 -16.71
C GLN A 34 1.02 -12.40 -16.18
N GLY A 35 1.37 -13.16 -15.13
CA GLY A 35 2.70 -13.13 -14.53
C GLY A 35 2.98 -11.91 -13.66
N ILE A 36 1.94 -11.18 -13.22
CA ILE A 36 2.06 -9.99 -12.39
C ILE A 36 1.56 -10.29 -10.99
N GLY A 37 2.44 -10.11 -10.00
CA GLY A 37 2.10 -10.16 -8.57
C GLY A 37 1.33 -8.93 -8.15
N ILE A 38 0.28 -9.11 -7.35
CA ILE A 38 -0.52 -8.03 -6.76
C ILE A 38 -0.59 -8.24 -5.26
N THR A 39 -0.39 -7.15 -4.52
CA THR A 39 -0.68 -7.07 -3.09
C THR A 39 -1.41 -5.76 -2.80
N GLY A 40 -2.42 -5.81 -1.95
CA GLY A 40 -3.11 -4.59 -1.55
C GLY A 40 -4.20 -4.81 -0.51
N THR A 41 -4.63 -3.71 0.10
CA THR A 41 -5.83 -3.71 0.93
C THR A 41 -7.07 -3.88 0.07
N CYS A 42 -8.16 -4.41 0.62
CA CYS A 42 -9.37 -4.61 -0.15
C CYS A 42 -10.63 -4.19 0.60
N ARG A 43 -11.65 -3.82 -0.18
CA ARG A 43 -13.00 -3.53 0.34
C ARG A 43 -13.79 -4.81 0.56
N GLU A 44 -14.80 -4.75 1.41
CA GLU A 44 -15.71 -5.88 1.67
C GLU A 44 -16.35 -6.44 0.40
N ARG A 45 -16.60 -5.56 -0.59
CA ARG A 45 -17.19 -5.93 -1.90
C ARG A 45 -16.17 -6.44 -2.93
N GLY A 46 -14.88 -6.51 -2.59
CA GLY A 46 -13.81 -6.98 -3.48
C GLY A 46 -13.76 -8.50 -3.71
N GLY A 47 -14.74 -9.24 -3.22
CA GLY A 47 -14.80 -10.70 -3.35
C GLY A 47 -13.99 -11.46 -2.30
N ILE A 48 -13.70 -10.82 -1.17
CA ILE A 48 -12.95 -11.42 -0.06
C ILE A 48 -13.74 -12.54 0.63
N ASN A 49 -13.03 -13.46 1.27
CA ASN A 49 -13.63 -14.62 1.95
C ASN A 49 -14.64 -14.20 3.04
N LYS A 50 -15.80 -14.87 3.07
CA LYS A 50 -16.89 -14.56 3.99
C LYS A 50 -16.50 -14.70 5.47
N LYS A 51 -15.57 -15.61 5.80
CA LYS A 51 -15.07 -15.77 7.19
C LYS A 51 -14.36 -14.50 7.65
N LEU A 52 -13.51 -13.92 6.79
CA LEU A 52 -12.80 -12.66 7.11
C LEU A 52 -13.76 -11.47 7.23
N LEU A 53 -14.83 -11.44 6.42
CA LEU A 53 -15.86 -10.42 6.54
C LEU A 53 -16.62 -10.54 7.87
N LYS A 54 -16.85 -11.75 8.35
CA LYS A 54 -17.47 -12.00 9.65
C LYS A 54 -16.56 -11.48 10.77
N LEU A 55 -15.29 -11.85 10.77
CA LEU A 55 -14.29 -11.36 11.73
C LEU A 55 -14.21 -9.84 11.74
N LYS A 56 -14.17 -9.19 10.58
CA LYS A 56 -14.17 -7.73 10.49
C LYS A 56 -15.41 -7.09 11.12
N LYS A 57 -16.58 -7.71 10.97
CA LYS A 57 -17.81 -7.25 11.64
C LYS A 57 -17.76 -7.43 13.14
N GLU A 58 -17.24 -8.55 13.60
CA GLU A 58 -17.04 -8.85 15.03
C GLU A 58 -16.04 -7.87 15.66
N ASP A 59 -14.99 -7.48 14.94
CA ASP A 59 -13.99 -6.51 15.38
C ASP A 59 -14.55 -5.08 15.58
N ARG A 60 -15.77 -4.78 15.14
CA ARG A 60 -16.43 -3.51 15.49
C ARG A 60 -16.60 -3.35 17.00
N ARG A 61 -16.67 -4.44 17.75
CA ARG A 61 -16.74 -4.48 19.22
C ARG A 61 -15.37 -4.48 19.89
N ASP A 62 -14.29 -4.37 19.12
CA ASP A 62 -12.89 -4.41 19.56
C ASP A 62 -12.58 -5.66 20.42
N VAL A 63 -12.97 -6.82 19.90
CA VAL A 63 -12.84 -8.13 20.60
C VAL A 63 -11.70 -8.99 20.08
N ILE A 64 -11.21 -8.71 18.86
CA ILE A 64 -10.10 -9.47 18.29
C ILE A 64 -8.80 -8.94 18.89
N PRO A 65 -7.96 -9.82 19.47
CA PRO A 65 -6.67 -9.40 20.00
C PRO A 65 -5.78 -8.80 18.90
N TRP A 66 -4.93 -7.86 19.31
CA TRP A 66 -3.92 -7.32 18.40
C TRP A 66 -2.96 -8.42 17.93
N GLY A 67 -2.55 -8.35 16.67
CA GLY A 67 -1.61 -9.30 16.07
C GLY A 67 -2.26 -10.53 15.46
N GLU A 68 -3.54 -10.78 15.73
CA GLU A 68 -4.25 -11.90 15.11
C GLU A 68 -4.25 -11.77 13.58
N SER A 69 -3.75 -12.80 12.91
CA SER A 69 -3.66 -12.89 11.45
C SER A 69 -4.36 -14.14 10.92
N TYR A 70 -4.94 -14.01 9.74
CA TYR A 70 -5.67 -15.09 9.07
C TYR A 70 -5.28 -15.10 7.60
N SER A 71 -4.97 -16.27 7.08
CA SER A 71 -4.58 -16.49 5.69
C SER A 71 -5.48 -17.57 5.08
N ILE A 72 -6.29 -17.21 4.09
CA ILE A 72 -7.25 -18.12 3.47
C ILE A 72 -7.04 -18.09 1.95
N PRO A 73 -6.43 -19.14 1.36
CA PRO A 73 -6.26 -19.20 -0.08
C PRO A 73 -7.60 -19.35 -0.79
N THR A 74 -7.68 -18.80 -2.00
CA THR A 74 -8.82 -19.05 -2.90
C THR A 74 -8.84 -20.51 -3.37
N PRO A 75 -9.99 -21.04 -3.81
CA PRO A 75 -10.06 -22.39 -4.37
C PRO A 75 -9.09 -22.64 -5.53
N SER A 76 -8.74 -21.59 -6.29
CA SER A 76 -7.75 -21.65 -7.37
C SER A 76 -6.31 -21.73 -6.87
N GLY A 77 -6.04 -21.47 -5.59
CA GLY A 77 -4.71 -21.36 -5.00
C GLY A 77 -3.88 -20.16 -5.49
N LYS A 78 -4.47 -19.30 -6.34
CA LYS A 78 -3.74 -18.20 -6.99
C LYS A 78 -3.68 -16.92 -6.15
N VAL A 79 -4.61 -16.76 -5.21
CA VAL A 79 -4.74 -15.56 -4.37
C VAL A 79 -4.94 -15.99 -2.93
N CYS A 80 -4.29 -15.30 -2.03
CA CYS A 80 -4.51 -15.41 -0.60
C CYS A 80 -5.36 -14.24 -0.11
N HIS A 81 -6.44 -14.52 0.57
CA HIS A 81 -7.25 -13.56 1.31
C HIS A 81 -6.73 -13.47 2.73
N ILE A 82 -6.39 -12.29 3.18
CA ILE A 82 -5.71 -12.06 4.44
C ILE A 82 -6.53 -11.11 5.30
N GLY A 83 -6.64 -11.44 6.56
CA GLY A 83 -7.15 -10.56 7.61
C GLY A 83 -6.10 -10.39 8.68
N TRP A 84 -5.84 -9.18 9.10
CA TRP A 84 -4.90 -8.88 10.16
C TRP A 84 -5.44 -7.80 11.10
N LYS A 85 -5.28 -8.03 12.39
CA LYS A 85 -5.68 -7.10 13.44
C LYS A 85 -4.51 -6.24 13.88
N ASP A 86 -4.51 -4.99 13.40
CA ASP A 86 -3.72 -3.89 13.94
C ASP A 86 -4.61 -3.03 14.88
N GLN A 87 -4.75 -1.74 14.64
CA GLN A 87 -5.77 -0.94 15.33
C GLN A 87 -7.18 -1.36 14.89
N ALA A 88 -7.37 -1.61 13.61
CA ALA A 88 -8.59 -2.17 13.05
C ALA A 88 -8.27 -3.49 12.34
N PHE A 89 -9.30 -4.31 12.15
CA PHE A 89 -9.17 -5.52 11.34
C PHE A 89 -9.06 -5.14 9.86
N VAL A 90 -7.86 -5.26 9.31
CA VAL A 90 -7.51 -4.93 7.93
C VAL A 90 -7.73 -6.14 7.04
N LEU A 91 -8.36 -5.92 5.89
CA LEU A 91 -8.53 -6.93 4.85
C LEU A 91 -7.54 -6.67 3.73
N MET A 92 -6.81 -7.70 3.34
CA MET A 92 -5.81 -7.66 2.28
C MET A 92 -5.98 -8.84 1.33
N MET A 93 -5.44 -8.71 0.14
CA MET A 93 -5.27 -9.79 -0.83
C MET A 93 -3.87 -9.75 -1.41
N SER A 94 -3.31 -10.92 -1.63
CA SER A 94 -2.05 -11.05 -2.34
C SER A 94 -2.03 -12.31 -3.21
N SER A 95 -1.36 -12.23 -4.35
CA SER A 95 -1.01 -13.37 -5.18
C SER A 95 0.44 -13.81 -5.00
N VAL A 96 1.20 -13.16 -4.12
CA VAL A 96 2.63 -13.39 -3.90
C VAL A 96 2.94 -13.71 -2.46
N LEU A 97 2.31 -12.97 -1.51
CA LEU A 97 2.60 -13.02 -0.08
C LEU A 97 1.45 -13.68 0.69
N SER A 98 1.78 -14.32 1.82
CA SER A 98 0.83 -14.80 2.82
C SER A 98 1.00 -14.03 4.13
N ALA A 99 0.17 -14.32 5.14
CA ALA A 99 0.32 -13.75 6.47
C ALA A 99 1.07 -14.69 7.44
N GLU A 100 1.70 -15.73 6.92
CA GLU A 100 2.41 -16.73 7.74
C GLU A 100 3.82 -16.29 8.11
N GLU A 101 4.43 -15.46 7.26
CA GLU A 101 5.75 -14.89 7.51
C GLU A 101 5.63 -13.61 8.31
N GLU A 102 6.49 -13.46 9.31
CA GLU A 102 6.51 -12.31 10.22
C GLU A 102 7.87 -11.61 10.21
N VAL A 103 7.85 -10.31 10.48
CA VAL A 103 9.02 -9.46 10.63
C VAL A 103 8.86 -8.59 11.87
N VAL A 104 9.95 -8.41 12.62
CA VAL A 104 9.97 -7.53 13.79
C VAL A 104 10.16 -6.08 13.34
N ARG A 105 9.28 -5.21 13.81
CA ARG A 105 9.32 -3.77 13.51
C ARG A 105 9.07 -2.93 14.75
N LEU A 106 9.77 -1.81 14.83
CA LEU A 106 9.55 -0.83 15.87
C LEU A 106 8.22 -0.11 15.63
N ARG A 107 7.28 -0.24 16.57
CA ARG A 107 5.94 0.31 16.49
C ARG A 107 5.70 1.32 17.60
N LYS A 108 4.94 2.38 17.29
CA LYS A 108 4.50 3.38 18.27
C LYS A 108 3.16 2.96 18.89
N ARG A 109 3.08 3.07 20.23
CA ARG A 109 1.84 2.83 20.99
C ARG A 109 0.73 3.78 20.50
N PRO A 110 -0.47 3.31 20.14
CA PRO A 110 -1.59 4.17 19.80
C PRO A 110 -1.99 5.10 20.93
N LYS A 111 -2.53 6.28 20.58
CA LYS A 111 -3.07 7.22 21.58
C LYS A 111 -4.28 6.62 22.29
N GLU A 112 -4.53 7.01 23.53
CA GLU A 112 -5.69 6.56 24.31
C GLU A 112 -7.02 6.94 23.68
N THR A 113 -7.04 8.06 22.99
CA THR A 113 -8.21 8.57 22.26
C THR A 113 -8.51 7.81 20.97
N SER A 114 -7.66 6.85 20.57
CA SER A 114 -7.92 6.03 19.37
C SER A 114 -9.16 5.15 19.56
N SER A 115 -9.99 5.04 18.54
CA SER A 115 -11.26 4.31 18.58
C SER A 115 -11.15 2.84 18.96
N LYS A 116 -9.96 2.25 18.87
CA LYS A 116 -9.66 0.85 19.19
C LYS A 116 -8.44 0.72 20.11
N ALA A 117 -8.28 1.68 21.02
CA ALA A 117 -7.18 1.70 21.97
C ALA A 117 -7.16 0.47 22.89
N LYS A 118 -8.33 -0.07 23.22
CA LYS A 118 -8.48 -1.17 24.16
C LYS A 118 -7.64 -2.39 23.79
N THR A 119 -7.74 -2.89 22.55
CA THR A 119 -6.98 -4.05 22.09
C THR A 119 -5.63 -3.68 21.52
N SER A 120 -5.52 -2.56 20.79
CA SER A 120 -4.31 -2.16 20.08
C SER A 120 -3.18 -1.68 20.98
N ARG A 121 -3.46 -1.30 22.23
CA ARG A 121 -2.44 -0.90 23.21
C ARG A 121 -1.88 -2.06 24.03
N VAL A 122 -2.59 -3.18 24.10
CA VAL A 122 -2.22 -4.34 24.93
C VAL A 122 -0.78 -4.82 24.69
N PRO A 123 -0.31 -5.01 23.44
CA PRO A 123 1.04 -5.52 23.22
C PRO A 123 2.15 -4.56 23.65
N PHE A 124 1.83 -3.27 23.80
CA PHE A 124 2.82 -2.25 24.20
C PHE A 124 3.02 -2.18 25.73
N GLY A 125 2.04 -2.60 26.54
CA GLY A 125 2.07 -2.37 27.97
C GLY A 125 2.23 -0.88 28.28
N GLU A 126 3.25 -0.49 29.06
CA GLU A 126 3.57 0.89 29.38
C GLU A 126 4.56 1.55 28.40
N GLU A 127 5.14 0.79 27.48
CA GLU A 127 6.15 1.28 26.55
C GLU A 127 5.53 2.16 25.46
N PRO A 128 6.04 3.37 25.22
CA PRO A 128 5.56 4.25 24.16
C PRO A 128 5.92 3.76 22.76
N VAL A 129 7.02 2.99 22.66
CA VAL A 129 7.54 2.38 21.43
C VAL A 129 8.03 0.99 21.78
N LYS A 130 7.69 0.00 20.95
CA LYS A 130 8.06 -1.40 21.17
C LYS A 130 8.30 -2.13 19.86
N GLU A 131 9.23 -3.07 19.89
CA GLU A 131 9.42 -4.04 18.82
C GLU A 131 8.30 -5.08 18.86
N LEU A 132 7.57 -5.19 17.77
CA LEU A 132 6.46 -6.13 17.63
C LEU A 132 6.58 -6.89 16.32
N SER A 133 6.21 -8.18 16.36
CA SER A 133 6.11 -9.00 15.17
C SER A 133 4.85 -8.63 14.38
N ILE A 134 5.00 -8.42 13.08
CA ILE A 134 3.91 -8.11 12.16
C ILE A 134 4.04 -8.97 10.90
N PRO A 135 2.94 -9.30 10.20
CA PRO A 135 3.03 -10.04 8.95
C PRO A 135 3.87 -9.30 7.90
N VAL A 136 4.76 -10.02 7.22
CA VAL A 136 5.62 -9.47 6.13
C VAL A 136 4.78 -8.75 5.08
N ILE A 137 3.61 -9.30 4.71
CA ILE A 137 2.72 -8.64 3.75
C ILE A 137 2.33 -7.23 4.16
N THR A 138 2.12 -6.99 5.46
CA THR A 138 1.76 -5.66 5.97
C THR A 138 2.95 -4.72 5.93
N ASP A 139 4.13 -5.21 6.27
CA ASP A 139 5.37 -4.45 6.20
C ASP A 139 5.68 -4.02 4.77
N GLU A 140 5.67 -4.95 3.85
CA GLU A 140 5.87 -4.73 2.41
C GLU A 140 4.84 -3.73 1.84
N TYR A 141 3.56 -3.91 2.19
CA TYR A 141 2.52 -2.99 1.77
C TYR A 141 2.78 -1.56 2.29
N ASN A 142 3.14 -1.42 3.57
CA ASN A 142 3.42 -0.11 4.17
C ASN A 142 4.62 0.59 3.52
N HIS A 143 5.64 -0.16 3.12
CA HIS A 143 6.81 0.40 2.42
C HIS A 143 6.50 0.91 1.01
N HIS A 144 5.57 0.27 0.31
CA HIS A 144 5.32 0.55 -1.10
C HIS A 144 4.05 1.37 -1.36
N MET A 145 3.10 1.44 -0.41
CA MET A 145 1.84 2.15 -0.59
C MET A 145 1.97 3.68 -0.69
N GLY A 146 3.05 4.24 -0.14
CA GLY A 146 3.26 5.68 -0.06
C GLY A 146 3.69 6.35 -1.36
N ALA A 147 3.96 5.59 -2.44
CA ALA A 147 4.53 6.15 -3.66
C ALA A 147 3.67 7.23 -4.33
N VAL A 148 2.33 7.11 -4.27
CA VAL A 148 1.41 8.11 -4.82
C VAL A 148 1.40 9.37 -3.94
N ASP A 149 1.37 9.20 -2.62
CA ASP A 149 1.40 10.31 -1.65
C ASP A 149 2.73 11.08 -1.76
N GLU A 150 3.85 10.37 -1.93
CA GLU A 150 5.16 10.98 -2.17
C GLU A 150 5.20 11.75 -3.49
N PHE A 151 4.64 11.19 -4.56
CA PHE A 151 4.48 11.88 -5.83
C PHE A 151 3.64 13.15 -5.69
N ASP A 152 2.50 13.08 -5.02
CA ASP A 152 1.62 14.24 -4.78
C ASP A 152 2.34 15.30 -3.92
N HIS A 153 3.14 14.88 -2.93
CA HIS A 153 3.96 15.78 -2.13
C HIS A 153 5.02 16.50 -2.98
N LEU A 154 5.75 15.76 -3.81
CA LEU A 154 6.74 16.33 -4.74
C LEU A 154 6.10 17.33 -5.72
N THR A 155 4.93 17.00 -6.25
CA THR A 155 4.19 17.92 -7.15
C THR A 155 3.70 19.17 -6.44
N ALA A 156 3.30 19.05 -5.16
CA ALA A 156 2.84 20.18 -4.35
C ALA A 156 3.98 21.13 -3.95
N GLN A 157 5.16 20.58 -3.66
CA GLN A 157 6.36 21.38 -3.34
C GLN A 157 6.91 22.15 -4.52
N ASN A 158 6.63 21.73 -5.75
CA ASN A 158 7.11 22.36 -6.97
C ASN A 158 5.95 22.89 -7.83
N PRO A 159 5.27 23.97 -7.39
CA PRO A 159 4.07 24.49 -8.07
C PRO A 159 4.39 25.26 -9.34
N GLY A 160 5.51 25.01 -10.02
CA GLY A 160 6.06 25.75 -11.16
C GLY A 160 5.08 26.11 -12.30
N LEU A 161 3.86 25.59 -12.26
CA LEU A 161 2.79 25.96 -13.18
C LEU A 161 1.68 26.70 -12.42
N ARG A 162 1.22 27.82 -12.98
CA ARG A 162 0.12 28.61 -12.38
C ARG A 162 -1.13 27.76 -12.21
N PRO A 163 -1.87 27.91 -11.08
CA PRO A 163 -3.13 27.20 -10.90
C PRO A 163 -4.11 27.56 -12.03
N CYS A 164 -4.68 26.57 -12.68
CA CYS A 164 -5.75 26.79 -13.65
C CYS A 164 -7.01 27.28 -12.93
N ARG A 165 -7.38 28.53 -13.13
CA ARG A 165 -8.60 29.13 -12.56
C ARG A 165 -9.88 28.73 -13.31
N ARG A 166 -9.76 28.17 -14.51
CA ARG A 166 -10.89 27.69 -15.34
C ARG A 166 -10.65 26.21 -15.65
N GLY A 167 -11.67 25.39 -15.48
CA GLY A 167 -11.63 23.99 -15.91
C GLY A 167 -11.39 23.86 -17.42
N GLY A 168 -10.94 22.70 -17.86
CA GLY A 168 -10.68 22.39 -19.27
C GLY A 168 -9.40 21.59 -19.47
N SER A 169 -8.95 21.47 -20.71
CA SER A 169 -7.75 20.72 -21.11
C SER A 169 -6.47 21.21 -20.41
N GLN A 170 -6.36 22.51 -20.10
CA GLN A 170 -5.19 23.07 -19.43
C GLN A 170 -4.89 22.45 -18.08
N ALA A 171 -5.91 22.11 -17.29
CA ALA A 171 -5.71 21.43 -16.00
C ALA A 171 -5.09 20.06 -16.18
N LEU A 172 -5.54 19.31 -17.19
CA LEU A 172 -5.00 18.00 -17.56
C LEU A 172 -3.57 18.13 -18.11
N GLU A 173 -3.32 19.10 -18.97
CA GLU A 173 -1.99 19.38 -19.54
C GLU A 173 -0.98 19.73 -18.44
N HIS A 174 -1.35 20.59 -17.50
CA HIS A 174 -0.52 20.93 -16.35
C HIS A 174 -0.24 19.72 -15.46
N TRP A 175 -1.25 18.86 -15.24
CA TRP A 175 -1.08 17.62 -14.47
C TRP A 175 -0.11 16.66 -15.18
N LEU A 176 -0.25 16.50 -16.49
CA LEU A 176 0.67 15.67 -17.29
C LEU A 176 2.10 16.20 -17.26
N LEU A 177 2.30 17.51 -17.43
CA LEU A 177 3.62 18.12 -17.36
C LEU A 177 4.27 17.93 -15.98
N ARG A 178 3.52 18.14 -14.90
CA ARG A 178 4.02 17.88 -13.55
C ARG A 178 4.40 16.41 -13.36
N THR A 179 3.58 15.50 -13.85
CA THR A 179 3.86 14.06 -13.81
C THR A 179 5.17 13.74 -14.52
N VAL A 180 5.38 14.29 -15.71
CA VAL A 180 6.63 14.10 -16.47
C VAL A 180 7.82 14.67 -15.71
N LEU A 181 7.73 15.90 -15.19
CA LEU A 181 8.82 16.54 -14.46
C LEU A 181 9.22 15.76 -13.20
N VAL A 182 8.24 15.32 -12.40
CA VAL A 182 8.52 14.52 -11.20
C VAL A 182 9.14 13.18 -11.58
N ASN A 183 8.63 12.51 -12.61
CA ASN A 183 9.21 11.24 -13.07
C ASN A 183 10.64 11.41 -13.59
N CYS A 184 10.92 12.49 -14.34
CA CYS A 184 12.29 12.80 -14.77
C CYS A 184 13.21 13.03 -13.59
N TYR A 185 12.74 13.75 -12.56
CA TYR A 185 13.51 13.97 -11.33
C TYR A 185 13.79 12.64 -10.59
N LEU A 186 12.78 11.79 -10.42
CA LEU A 186 12.95 10.49 -9.77
C LEU A 186 13.90 9.57 -10.56
N LEU A 187 13.80 9.57 -11.88
CA LEU A 187 14.74 8.83 -12.75
C LEU A 187 16.17 9.37 -12.64
N ALA A 188 16.33 10.68 -12.56
CA ALA A 188 17.65 11.29 -12.36
C ALA A 188 18.28 10.92 -11.01
N LEU A 189 17.45 10.80 -9.96
CA LEU A 189 17.92 10.31 -8.64
C LEU A 189 18.37 8.85 -8.66
N CYS A 190 17.77 8.02 -9.54
CA CYS A 190 18.13 6.61 -9.71
C CYS A 190 19.29 6.41 -10.70
N SER A 191 19.75 7.46 -11.36
CA SER A 191 20.86 7.41 -12.33
C SER A 191 22.12 8.04 -11.76
N ASP A 192 23.30 7.61 -12.26
CA ASP A 192 24.61 8.18 -11.90
C ASP A 192 24.84 9.61 -12.50
N VAL A 193 23.77 10.38 -12.68
CA VAL A 193 23.86 11.76 -13.20
C VAL A 193 24.47 12.66 -12.11
N PRO A 194 25.53 13.44 -12.41
CA PRO A 194 26.19 14.29 -11.42
C PRO A 194 25.27 15.31 -10.77
N GLU A 195 25.48 15.56 -9.48
CA GLU A 195 24.70 16.32 -8.51
C GLU A 195 24.08 17.70 -8.89
N PRO A 196 24.49 18.46 -9.91
CA PRO A 196 23.92 19.79 -10.16
C PRO A 196 22.40 19.81 -10.35
N TRP A 197 21.81 18.70 -10.81
CA TRP A 197 20.36 18.55 -10.97
C TRP A 197 19.59 18.29 -9.68
N GLN A 198 20.26 17.76 -8.66
CA GLN A 198 19.64 17.45 -7.37
C GLN A 198 19.49 18.70 -6.49
N VAL A 199 20.35 19.69 -6.65
CA VAL A 199 20.40 20.90 -5.81
C VAL A 199 19.27 21.87 -6.12
N SER A 200 18.87 22.01 -7.39
CA SER A 200 17.85 22.97 -7.79
C SER A 200 16.42 22.59 -7.37
N PHE A 201 16.14 21.32 -7.15
CA PHE A 201 14.83 20.83 -6.69
C PHE A 201 14.64 20.89 -5.17
N ARG A 202 15.74 20.99 -4.40
CA ARG A 202 15.69 21.05 -2.93
C ARG A 202 15.74 22.48 -2.35
N SER A 203 16.06 23.47 -3.14
CA SER A 203 16.35 24.84 -2.68
C SER A 203 15.25 25.87 -2.97
N GLN A 204 14.07 25.46 -3.40
CA GLN A 204 12.90 26.30 -3.54
C GLN A 204 11.78 25.83 -2.62
#